data_af2abaaa345eec7ab3844d2539eecd4c
#
_entry.id   af2abaaa345eec7ab3844d2539eecd4c
#
_cell.length_a   1.000
_cell.length_b   1.000
_cell.length_c   1.000
_cell.angle_alpha   90.00
_cell.angle_beta   90.00
_cell.angle_gamma   90.00
#
_symmetry.space_group_name_H-M   'P 1'
#
loop_
_entity.id
_entity.type
_entity.pdbx_description
1 polymer ?
#
loop_
_entity_poly.entity_id
_entity_poly.type
_entity_poly.pdbx_seq_one_letter_code
_entity_poly.pdbx_strand_id
1 'polypeptide(L)'
;MIKSALVSSKSINAKCIGVSILTSLNEEESIEVYNQEIPKTVSSMFNLANESDIDGVVCSPHELKLARDLLQDKIKITPGIRLSDSNSDDQSRVMNPKEAIDLGATYLVIGRPITSQKDKASAFEKIYQSIYEE
;
A
#
# COMPACT_ATOMS: atom_id res chain seq x y z
N MET A 1 6.10 -21.12 -4.01
CA MET A 1 6.07 -19.89 -4.83
C MET A 1 6.93 -18.78 -4.22
N ILE A 2 6.62 -18.21 -3.04
CA ILE A 2 7.39 -17.09 -2.43
C ILE A 2 8.88 -17.41 -2.29
N LYS A 3 9.24 -18.55 -1.71
CA LYS A 3 10.66 -18.95 -1.55
C LYS A 3 11.43 -19.03 -2.87
N SER A 4 10.80 -19.54 -3.93
CA SER A 4 11.43 -19.58 -5.27
C SER A 4 11.63 -18.18 -5.85
N ALA A 5 10.64 -17.28 -5.68
CA ALA A 5 10.75 -15.88 -6.10
C ALA A 5 11.90 -15.17 -5.36
N LEU A 6 12.04 -15.39 -4.05
CA LEU A 6 13.13 -14.81 -3.25
C LEU A 6 14.52 -15.27 -3.70
N VAL A 7 14.68 -16.55 -4.01
CA VAL A 7 15.96 -17.06 -4.54
C VAL A 7 16.30 -16.36 -5.85
N SER A 8 15.35 -16.28 -6.76
CA SER A 8 15.55 -15.63 -8.06
C SER A 8 15.78 -14.12 -7.94
N SER A 9 15.04 -13.42 -7.09
CA SER A 9 15.21 -11.97 -6.92
C SER A 9 16.58 -11.62 -6.33
N LYS A 10 17.07 -12.39 -5.36
CA LYS A 10 18.39 -12.20 -4.77
C LYS A 10 19.52 -12.38 -5.79
N SER A 11 19.38 -13.31 -6.73
CA SER A 11 20.40 -13.56 -7.77
C SER A 11 20.60 -12.39 -8.75
N ILE A 12 19.63 -11.50 -8.87
CA ILE A 12 19.65 -10.33 -9.75
C ILE A 12 19.58 -9.01 -8.97
N ASN A 13 19.77 -9.05 -7.66
CA ASN A 13 19.68 -7.89 -6.76
C ASN A 13 18.34 -7.13 -6.86
N ALA A 14 17.24 -7.85 -7.10
CA ALA A 14 15.89 -7.29 -7.13
C ALA A 14 15.19 -7.49 -5.79
N LYS A 15 14.17 -6.66 -5.51
CA LYS A 15 13.32 -6.77 -4.34
C LYS A 15 12.10 -7.64 -4.64
N CYS A 16 11.74 -8.50 -3.69
CA CYS A 16 10.52 -9.31 -3.75
C CYS A 16 9.44 -8.65 -2.88
N ILE A 17 8.40 -8.10 -3.52
CA ILE A 17 7.31 -7.41 -2.85
C ILE A 17 6.04 -8.24 -2.97
N GLY A 18 5.43 -8.59 -1.83
CA GLY A 18 4.13 -9.28 -1.78
C GLY A 18 2.98 -8.28 -1.89
N VAL A 19 1.92 -8.66 -2.58
CA VAL A 19 0.67 -7.87 -2.58
C VAL A 19 -0.27 -8.50 -1.56
N SER A 20 -0.81 -7.70 -0.64
CA SER A 20 -1.83 -8.13 0.29
C SER A 20 -3.19 -8.26 -0.39
N ILE A 21 -4.24 -7.77 0.19
CA ILE A 21 -5.56 -7.75 -0.43
C ILE A 21 -5.69 -6.56 -1.38
N LEU A 22 -6.41 -6.70 -2.48
CA LEU A 22 -6.67 -5.60 -3.39
C LEU A 22 -7.49 -4.51 -2.69
N THR A 23 -7.07 -3.26 -2.82
CA THR A 23 -7.75 -2.11 -2.20
C THR A 23 -9.16 -1.86 -2.74
N SER A 24 -9.51 -2.46 -3.88
CA SER A 24 -10.84 -2.41 -4.49
C SER A 24 -11.82 -3.43 -3.90
N LEU A 25 -11.33 -4.46 -3.19
CA LEU A 25 -12.21 -5.47 -2.58
C LEU A 25 -12.91 -4.90 -1.36
N ASN A 26 -14.21 -5.15 -1.28
CA ASN A 26 -15.02 -4.91 -0.10
C ASN A 26 -15.07 -6.16 0.81
N GLU A 27 -15.77 -6.06 1.95
CA GLU A 27 -15.83 -7.13 2.95
C GLU A 27 -16.52 -8.40 2.43
N GLU A 28 -17.61 -8.25 1.65
CA GLU A 28 -18.36 -9.37 1.09
C GLU A 28 -17.51 -10.12 0.06
N GLU A 29 -16.83 -9.40 -0.83
CA GLU A 29 -15.91 -9.98 -1.82
C GLU A 29 -14.71 -10.67 -1.15
N SER A 30 -14.21 -10.12 -0.03
CA SER A 30 -13.13 -10.75 0.74
C SER A 30 -13.58 -12.09 1.32
N ILE A 31 -14.80 -12.15 1.88
CA ILE A 31 -15.37 -13.39 2.40
C ILE A 31 -15.56 -14.41 1.27
N GLU A 32 -16.06 -13.98 0.12
CA GLU A 32 -16.25 -14.85 -1.04
C GLU A 32 -14.95 -15.47 -1.56
N VAL A 33 -13.89 -14.64 -1.69
CA VAL A 33 -12.60 -15.07 -2.26
C VAL A 33 -11.72 -15.80 -1.25
N TYR A 34 -11.64 -15.30 -0.02
CA TYR A 34 -10.69 -15.79 1.00
C TYR A 34 -11.35 -16.55 2.14
N ASN A 35 -12.68 -16.61 2.18
CA ASN A 35 -13.48 -17.17 3.29
C ASN A 35 -13.12 -16.52 4.66
N GLN A 36 -12.71 -15.26 4.63
CA GLN A 36 -12.30 -14.48 5.79
C GLN A 36 -12.60 -12.98 5.60
N GLU A 37 -12.83 -12.29 6.70
CA GLU A 37 -12.92 -10.84 6.75
C GLU A 37 -11.57 -10.19 6.40
N ILE A 38 -11.59 -8.97 5.84
CA ILE A 38 -10.40 -8.23 5.42
C ILE A 38 -9.32 -8.17 6.52
N PRO A 39 -9.60 -7.80 7.79
CA PRO A 39 -8.56 -7.67 8.80
C PRO A 39 -7.82 -8.99 9.09
N LYS A 40 -8.57 -10.10 9.10
CA LYS A 40 -7.99 -11.43 9.32
C LYS A 40 -7.14 -11.88 8.13
N THR A 41 -7.65 -11.67 6.93
CA THR A 41 -6.94 -11.99 5.68
C THR A 41 -5.63 -11.22 5.60
N VAL A 42 -5.65 -9.90 5.83
CA VAL A 42 -4.45 -9.05 5.82
C VAL A 42 -3.45 -9.49 6.89
N SER A 43 -3.90 -9.75 8.11
CA SER A 43 -3.03 -10.24 9.19
C SER A 43 -2.34 -11.55 8.82
N SER A 44 -3.07 -12.49 8.23
CA SER A 44 -2.52 -13.77 7.78
C SER A 44 -1.48 -13.59 6.66
N MET A 45 -1.75 -12.68 5.71
CA MET A 45 -0.82 -12.37 4.63
C MET A 45 0.45 -11.67 5.13
N PHE A 46 0.34 -10.76 6.11
CA PHE A 46 1.50 -10.09 6.71
C PHE A 46 2.35 -11.06 7.54
N ASN A 47 1.74 -11.97 8.29
CA ASN A 47 2.48 -13.03 8.97
C ASN A 47 3.22 -13.91 7.98
N LEU A 48 2.58 -14.33 6.89
CA LEU A 48 3.24 -15.10 5.83
C LEU A 48 4.38 -14.33 5.17
N ALA A 49 4.21 -13.02 4.95
CA ALA A 49 5.23 -12.13 4.41
C ALA A 49 6.45 -12.06 5.35
N ASN A 50 6.20 -11.91 6.66
CA ASN A 50 7.25 -11.87 7.67
C ASN A 50 8.00 -13.21 7.79
N GLU A 51 7.27 -14.32 7.90
CA GLU A 51 7.85 -15.67 7.97
C GLU A 51 8.65 -16.06 6.72
N SER A 52 8.23 -15.56 5.55
CA SER A 52 8.91 -15.80 4.29
C SER A 52 10.11 -14.90 4.05
N ASP A 53 10.31 -13.88 4.89
CA ASP A 53 11.37 -12.88 4.79
C ASP A 53 11.41 -12.14 3.44
N ILE A 54 10.24 -11.80 2.87
CA ILE A 54 10.18 -10.95 1.68
C ILE A 54 10.59 -9.52 1.99
N ASP A 55 11.00 -8.76 0.96
CA ASP A 55 11.54 -7.40 1.13
C ASP A 55 10.47 -6.37 1.51
N GLY A 56 9.20 -6.62 1.17
CA GLY A 56 8.13 -5.69 1.50
C GLY A 56 6.75 -6.14 1.04
N VAL A 57 5.78 -5.28 1.26
CA VAL A 57 4.37 -5.51 0.90
C VAL A 57 3.76 -4.29 0.22
N VAL A 58 2.78 -4.54 -0.66
CA VAL A 58 1.80 -3.55 -1.08
C VAL A 58 0.58 -3.71 -0.17
N CYS A 59 0.16 -2.64 0.48
CA CYS A 59 -0.99 -2.64 1.38
C CYS A 59 -1.78 -1.33 1.31
N SER A 60 -3.06 -1.38 1.67
CA SER A 60 -3.88 -0.18 1.73
C SER A 60 -3.43 0.76 2.86
N PRO A 61 -3.74 2.07 2.78
CA PRO A 61 -3.41 3.02 3.85
C PRO A 61 -3.95 2.61 5.23
N HIS A 62 -5.14 2.02 5.27
CA HIS A 62 -5.80 1.58 6.52
C HIS A 62 -5.10 0.39 7.19
N GLU A 63 -4.25 -0.32 6.44
CA GLU A 63 -3.50 -1.49 6.91
C GLU A 63 -2.10 -1.11 7.42
N LEU A 64 -1.65 0.14 7.21
CA LEU A 64 -0.30 0.60 7.55
C LEU A 64 0.05 0.42 9.03
N LYS A 65 -0.90 0.68 9.93
CA LYS A 65 -0.67 0.47 11.36
C LYS A 65 -0.34 -0.98 11.67
N LEU A 66 -1.12 -1.91 11.14
CA LEU A 66 -0.88 -3.35 11.27
C LEU A 66 0.42 -3.77 10.58
N ALA A 67 0.68 -3.23 9.38
CA ALA A 67 1.93 -3.48 8.65
C ALA A 67 3.16 -2.99 9.42
N ARG A 68 3.09 -1.83 10.09
CA ARG A 68 4.15 -1.32 10.95
C ARG A 68 4.43 -2.25 12.12
N ASP A 69 3.37 -2.78 12.75
CA ASP A 69 3.51 -3.63 13.92
C ASP A 69 4.06 -5.02 13.58
N LEU A 70 3.65 -5.62 12.46
CA LEU A 70 4.05 -6.96 12.03
C LEU A 70 5.29 -7.01 11.11
N LEU A 71 5.56 -5.91 10.38
CA LEU A 71 6.56 -5.85 9.31
C LEU A 71 7.48 -4.63 9.48
N GLN A 72 8.05 -4.44 10.67
CA GLN A 72 8.77 -3.22 11.08
C GLN A 72 9.80 -2.77 10.04
N ASP A 73 10.71 -3.65 9.62
CA ASP A 73 11.84 -3.34 8.73
C ASP A 73 11.53 -3.58 7.24
N LYS A 74 10.28 -3.94 6.90
CA LYS A 74 9.90 -4.24 5.53
C LYS A 74 9.42 -3.00 4.78
N ILE A 75 9.63 -2.97 3.49
CA ILE A 75 9.11 -1.93 2.59
C ILE A 75 7.58 -1.98 2.58
N LYS A 76 6.93 -0.82 2.71
CA LYS A 76 5.48 -0.67 2.63
C LYS A 76 5.15 0.26 1.46
N ILE A 77 4.58 -0.31 0.40
CA ILE A 77 4.16 0.41 -0.80
C ILE A 77 2.64 0.61 -0.72
N THR A 78 2.20 1.86 -0.74
CA THR A 78 0.82 2.19 -0.40
C THR A 78 0.12 2.93 -1.53
N PRO A 79 -0.79 2.26 -2.25
CA PRO A 79 -1.73 2.90 -3.18
C PRO A 79 -2.92 3.51 -2.43
N GLY A 80 -3.84 4.16 -3.16
CA GLY A 80 -5.05 4.73 -2.54
C GLY A 80 -4.81 6.09 -1.88
N ILE A 81 -3.82 6.83 -2.34
CA ILE A 81 -3.45 8.15 -1.80
C ILE A 81 -4.18 9.25 -2.58
N ARG A 82 -4.76 10.22 -1.86
CA ARG A 82 -5.49 11.39 -2.39
C ARG A 82 -5.19 12.63 -1.56
N LEU A 83 -5.25 13.80 -2.16
CA LEU A 83 -5.35 15.06 -1.42
C LEU A 83 -6.77 15.21 -0.85
N SER A 84 -6.89 15.88 0.29
CA SER A 84 -8.16 16.05 1.03
C SER A 84 -9.26 16.74 0.21
N ASP A 85 -8.89 17.53 -0.80
CA ASP A 85 -9.81 18.31 -1.65
C ASP A 85 -10.31 17.55 -2.90
N SER A 86 -9.89 16.30 -3.08
CA SER A 86 -10.30 15.51 -4.25
C SER A 86 -11.59 14.73 -3.98
N ASN A 87 -12.60 14.88 -4.85
CA ASN A 87 -13.84 14.12 -4.82
C ASN A 87 -13.56 12.61 -4.75
N SER A 88 -14.19 11.94 -3.79
CA SER A 88 -13.99 10.54 -3.44
C SER A 88 -14.84 9.58 -4.29
N ASP A 89 -14.86 9.74 -5.62
CA ASP A 89 -15.86 9.07 -6.47
C ASP A 89 -15.67 7.54 -6.64
N ASP A 90 -14.63 6.90 -6.15
CA ASP A 90 -14.44 5.47 -6.44
C ASP A 90 -13.59 4.66 -5.46
N GLN A 91 -13.19 5.19 -4.31
CA GLN A 91 -12.44 4.43 -3.32
C GLN A 91 -12.83 4.82 -1.89
N SER A 92 -13.46 3.91 -1.20
CA SER A 92 -13.81 4.04 0.24
C SER A 92 -12.59 4.00 1.19
N ARG A 93 -11.39 3.77 0.64
CA ARG A 93 -10.14 3.56 1.41
C ARG A 93 -9.03 4.49 0.93
N VAL A 94 -9.23 5.79 1.11
CA VAL A 94 -8.25 6.81 0.73
C VAL A 94 -7.66 7.48 1.97
N MET A 95 -6.44 7.97 1.85
CA MET A 95 -5.70 8.68 2.89
C MET A 95 -4.86 9.78 2.26
N ASN A 96 -4.59 10.87 3.00
CA ASN A 96 -3.70 11.90 2.50
C ASN A 96 -2.22 11.44 2.52
N PRO A 97 -1.35 12.06 1.69
CA PRO A 97 0.04 11.62 1.56
C PRO A 97 0.82 11.69 2.88
N LYS A 98 0.71 12.78 3.63
CA LYS A 98 1.42 12.99 4.90
C LYS A 98 1.01 11.94 5.94
N GLU A 99 -0.28 11.75 6.12
CA GLU A 99 -0.82 10.76 7.06
C GLU A 99 -0.31 9.34 6.76
N ALA A 100 -0.25 8.96 5.47
CA ALA A 100 0.27 7.66 5.08
C ALA A 100 1.77 7.49 5.40
N ILE A 101 2.58 8.53 5.20
CA ILE A 101 4.00 8.53 5.59
C ILE A 101 4.14 8.45 7.12
N ASP A 102 3.37 9.22 7.87
CA ASP A 102 3.40 9.23 9.34
C ASP A 102 3.00 7.86 9.93
N LEU A 103 2.11 7.13 9.24
CA LEU A 103 1.74 5.77 9.58
C LEU A 103 2.77 4.71 9.14
N GLY A 104 3.81 5.10 8.42
CA GLY A 104 4.95 4.23 8.08
C GLY A 104 4.98 3.71 6.65
N ALA A 105 4.26 4.33 5.70
CA ALA A 105 4.45 4.04 4.28
C ALA A 105 5.88 4.40 3.85
N THR A 106 6.53 3.47 3.14
CA THR A 106 7.87 3.72 2.58
C THR A 106 7.76 4.40 1.21
N TYR A 107 6.78 3.97 0.42
CA TYR A 107 6.49 4.52 -0.91
C TYR A 107 5.00 4.72 -1.08
N LEU A 108 4.62 5.83 -1.72
CA LEU A 108 3.25 6.14 -2.10
C LEU A 108 3.04 5.89 -3.59
N VAL A 109 1.96 5.20 -3.95
CA VAL A 109 1.54 5.02 -5.35
C VAL A 109 0.39 5.98 -5.63
N ILE A 110 0.67 7.01 -6.41
CA ILE A 110 -0.27 8.09 -6.72
C ILE A 110 -0.47 8.16 -8.23
N GLY A 111 -1.63 7.74 -8.69
CA GLY A 111 -1.99 7.71 -10.11
C GLY A 111 -2.90 8.88 -10.50
N ARG A 112 -4.21 8.65 -10.54
CA ARG A 112 -5.23 9.61 -11.01
C ARG A 112 -5.11 11.04 -10.45
N PRO A 113 -4.75 11.28 -9.18
CA PRO A 113 -4.56 12.65 -8.67
C PRO A 113 -3.55 13.47 -9.46
N ILE A 114 -2.59 12.81 -10.11
CA ILE A 114 -1.60 13.43 -10.99
C ILE A 114 -2.01 13.28 -12.46
N THR A 115 -2.29 12.06 -12.88
CA THR A 115 -2.41 11.72 -14.31
C THR A 115 -3.66 12.30 -14.97
N SER A 116 -4.72 12.56 -14.22
CA SER A 116 -5.97 13.18 -14.69
C SER A 116 -5.92 14.72 -14.72
N GLN A 117 -4.86 15.33 -14.18
CA GLN A 117 -4.75 16.79 -14.17
C GLN A 117 -4.21 17.32 -15.51
N LYS A 118 -4.64 18.53 -15.89
CA LYS A 118 -4.10 19.21 -17.10
C LYS A 118 -2.61 19.51 -16.92
N ASP A 119 -2.24 20.07 -15.78
CA ASP A 119 -0.85 20.30 -15.40
C ASP A 119 -0.40 19.23 -14.38
N LYS A 120 0.26 18.21 -14.89
CA LYS A 120 0.72 17.07 -14.08
C LYS A 120 1.90 17.44 -13.18
N ALA A 121 2.75 18.37 -13.63
CA ALA A 121 3.90 18.84 -12.86
C ALA A 121 3.44 19.62 -11.62
N SER A 122 2.51 20.56 -11.79
CA SER A 122 1.92 21.31 -10.69
C SER A 122 1.16 20.38 -9.72
N ALA A 123 0.44 19.37 -10.24
CA ALA A 123 -0.25 18.40 -9.41
C ALA A 123 0.73 17.56 -8.57
N PHE A 124 1.83 17.10 -9.18
CA PHE A 124 2.88 16.39 -8.46
C PHE A 124 3.50 17.25 -7.36
N GLU A 125 3.85 18.49 -7.68
CA GLU A 125 4.47 19.42 -6.74
C GLU A 125 3.58 19.69 -5.52
N LYS A 126 2.27 19.93 -5.73
CA LYS A 126 1.31 20.08 -4.63
C LYS A 126 1.27 18.87 -3.71
N ILE A 127 1.29 17.67 -4.27
CA ILE A 127 1.29 16.43 -3.49
C ILE A 127 2.62 16.29 -2.73
N TYR A 128 3.74 16.59 -3.40
CA TYR A 128 5.05 16.55 -2.77
C TYR A 128 5.14 17.50 -1.59
N GLN A 129 4.72 18.75 -1.78
CA GLN A 129 4.70 19.76 -0.72
C GLN A 129 3.80 19.35 0.46
N SER A 130 2.62 18.76 0.20
CA SER A 130 1.70 18.32 1.25
C SER A 130 2.27 17.25 2.20
N ILE A 131 3.39 16.62 1.85
CA ILE A 131 4.08 15.66 2.72
C ILE A 131 4.94 16.40 3.77
N TYR A 132 5.44 17.58 3.44
CA TYR A 132 6.41 18.33 4.24
C TYR A 132 5.83 19.58 4.91
N GLU A 133 4.61 19.98 4.57
CA GLU A 133 3.91 21.08 5.25
C GLU A 133 3.37 20.59 6.62
N GLU A 134 3.62 21.41 7.66
CA GLU A 134 3.11 21.19 9.02
C GLU A 134 1.64 21.59 9.17
#